data_1b0556d8f96e40c07285653320d9fd74
#
_entry.id   1b0556d8f96e40c07285653320d9fd74
#
_cell.length_a   1.000
_cell.length_b   1.000
_cell.length_c   1.000
_cell.angle_alpha   90.00
_cell.angle_beta   90.00
_cell.angle_gamma   90.00
#
_symmetry.space_group_name_H-M   'P 1'
#
loop_
_entity.id
_entity.type
_entity.pdbx_description
1 polymer ?
#
loop_
_entity_poly.entity_id
_entity_poly.type
_entity_poly.pdbx_seq_one_letter_code
_entity_poly.pdbx_strand_id
1 'polypeptide(L)'
;MKYIFVSGGVVSGLGKGIIASSVSLLLKSAGFAVTNVKIDMYINLDAGTIRPQEHGEVFVTSDGLETDQDLGNYERFGNISLKKENYLTTGQVYLTVINKERSFKYDGEDVEAIPHITDEIIERISQAGKKNHSEIVVVELGGTVGEYQNGLFFEANRILKWRFPKDVIHIHVTYLPVISSLGELKSKPAQQS
;
A
#
# COMPACT_ATOMS: atom_id res chain seq x y z
N MET A 1 5.32 13.70 -10.01
CA MET A 1 5.50 12.67 -8.97
C MET A 1 5.20 11.32 -9.58
N LYS A 2 6.02 10.31 -9.30
CA LYS A 2 5.86 8.97 -9.85
C LYS A 2 5.47 7.99 -8.75
N TYR A 3 4.82 6.90 -9.14
CA TYR A 3 4.30 5.91 -8.21
C TYR A 3 4.75 4.51 -8.60
N ILE A 4 5.18 3.74 -7.62
CA ILE A 4 5.54 2.33 -7.77
C ILE A 4 4.70 1.54 -6.80
N PHE A 5 3.74 0.77 -7.30
CA PHE A 5 2.93 -0.12 -6.49
C PHE A 5 3.58 -1.49 -6.40
N VAL A 6 3.64 -2.05 -5.19
CA VAL A 6 4.16 -3.39 -4.92
C VAL A 6 3.03 -4.23 -4.36
N SER A 7 2.65 -5.27 -5.07
CA SER A 7 1.63 -6.24 -4.62
C SER A 7 2.18 -7.66 -4.55
N GLY A 8 1.46 -8.55 -3.92
CA GLY A 8 1.83 -9.96 -3.83
C GLY A 8 0.71 -10.89 -4.25
N GLY A 9 1.05 -12.00 -4.86
CA GLY A 9 0.11 -13.03 -5.29
C GLY A 9 0.48 -14.43 -4.82
N VAL A 10 -0.49 -15.33 -4.89
CA VAL A 10 -0.44 -16.76 -4.53
C VAL A 10 -0.43 -17.02 -3.03
N VAL A 11 0.56 -16.52 -2.29
CA VAL A 11 0.67 -16.71 -0.82
C VAL A 11 1.17 -15.44 -0.14
N SER A 12 0.91 -15.30 1.16
CA SER A 12 1.49 -14.26 2.01
C SER A 12 2.97 -14.54 2.31
N GLY A 13 3.69 -13.55 2.85
CA GLY A 13 5.08 -13.75 3.29
C GLY A 13 6.12 -13.82 2.15
N LEU A 14 5.78 -13.42 0.93
CA LEU A 14 6.69 -13.44 -0.23
C LEU A 14 7.78 -12.36 -0.21
N GLY A 15 7.76 -11.48 0.78
CA GLY A 15 8.77 -10.42 0.91
C GLY A 15 8.42 -9.11 0.19
N LYS A 16 7.14 -8.76 0.06
CA LYS A 16 6.72 -7.45 -0.49
C LYS A 16 7.43 -6.28 0.21
N GLY A 17 7.44 -6.28 1.57
CA GLY A 17 8.08 -5.24 2.37
C GLY A 17 9.58 -5.13 2.08
N ILE A 18 10.28 -6.24 1.94
CA ILE A 18 11.70 -6.25 1.56
C ILE A 18 11.90 -5.68 0.15
N ILE A 19 11.03 -6.03 -0.79
CA ILE A 19 11.12 -5.51 -2.16
C ILE A 19 10.80 -4.01 -2.17
N ALA A 20 9.75 -3.56 -1.49
CA ALA A 20 9.41 -2.14 -1.39
C ALA A 20 10.56 -1.33 -0.76
N SER A 21 11.13 -1.81 0.35
CA SER A 21 12.28 -1.21 1.01
C SER A 21 13.51 -1.15 0.12
N SER A 22 13.81 -2.25 -0.59
CA SER A 22 14.99 -2.35 -1.47
C SER A 22 14.85 -1.44 -2.69
N VAL A 23 13.69 -1.38 -3.31
CA VAL A 23 13.40 -0.47 -4.42
C VAL A 23 13.58 0.99 -3.96
N SER A 24 13.05 1.34 -2.80
CA SER A 24 13.21 2.68 -2.23
C SER A 24 14.67 3.02 -1.96
N LEU A 25 15.45 2.09 -1.40
CA LEU A 25 16.87 2.26 -1.15
C LEU A 25 17.66 2.48 -2.45
N LEU A 26 17.40 1.67 -3.48
CA LEU A 26 18.08 1.77 -4.77
C LEU A 26 17.77 3.10 -5.46
N LEU A 27 16.50 3.52 -5.46
CA LEU A 27 16.10 4.80 -6.04
C LEU A 27 16.72 5.98 -5.28
N LYS A 28 16.74 5.92 -3.94
CA LYS A 28 17.38 6.92 -3.11
C LYS A 28 18.90 6.99 -3.36
N SER A 29 19.54 5.83 -3.51
CA SER A 29 20.97 5.76 -3.87
C SER A 29 21.26 6.32 -5.27
N ALA A 30 20.28 6.28 -6.16
CA ALA A 30 20.35 6.92 -7.47
C ALA A 30 20.06 8.43 -7.44
N GLY A 31 19.80 9.01 -6.27
CA GLY A 31 19.63 10.46 -6.06
C GLY A 31 18.18 10.95 -6.07
N PHE A 32 17.17 10.07 -6.14
CA PHE A 32 15.77 10.48 -6.10
C PHE A 32 15.28 10.70 -4.66
N ALA A 33 14.39 11.68 -4.47
CA ALA A 33 13.63 11.83 -3.24
C ALA A 33 12.48 10.81 -3.21
N VAL A 34 12.54 9.87 -2.27
CA VAL A 34 11.62 8.73 -2.21
C VAL A 34 10.94 8.66 -0.84
N THR A 35 9.65 8.36 -0.82
CA THR A 35 8.91 7.95 0.39
C THR A 35 8.19 6.63 0.17
N ASN A 36 7.89 5.93 1.26
CA ASN A 36 7.10 4.72 1.25
C ASN A 36 5.71 4.96 1.82
N VAL A 37 4.72 4.23 1.31
CA VAL A 37 3.38 4.15 1.88
C VAL A 37 3.02 2.68 2.05
N LYS A 38 2.59 2.30 3.25
CA LYS A 38 2.02 0.99 3.53
C LYS A 38 0.50 1.09 3.52
N ILE A 39 -0.14 0.17 2.84
CA ILE A 39 -1.59 0.01 2.83
C ILE A 39 -1.96 -1.33 3.43
N ASP A 40 -2.73 -1.32 4.50
CA ASP A 40 -3.32 -2.51 5.09
C ASP A 40 -4.85 -2.50 4.93
N MET A 41 -5.39 -3.66 4.56
CA MET A 41 -6.78 -3.79 4.14
C MET A 41 -7.79 -3.96 5.28
N TYR A 42 -7.35 -4.03 6.53
CA TYR A 42 -8.26 -4.20 7.66
C TYR A 42 -9.03 -2.90 8.01
N ILE A 43 -10.13 -3.06 8.72
CA ILE A 43 -11.02 -1.96 9.15
C ILE A 43 -10.50 -1.22 10.39
N ASN A 44 -9.50 -1.73 11.08
CA ASN A 44 -8.88 -1.03 12.19
C ASN A 44 -8.30 0.32 11.71
N LEU A 45 -8.37 1.35 12.55
CA LEU A 45 -7.82 2.66 12.21
C LEU A 45 -6.28 2.68 12.24
N ASP A 46 -5.70 1.83 13.05
CA ASP A 46 -4.26 1.61 13.19
C ASP A 46 -3.98 0.17 13.67
N ALA A 47 -2.72 -0.15 13.89
CA ALA A 47 -2.32 -1.49 14.32
C ALA A 47 -2.38 -1.71 15.84
N GLY A 48 -2.62 -0.67 16.64
CA GLY A 48 -2.52 -0.72 18.10
C GLY A 48 -3.55 -1.60 18.79
N THR A 49 -4.68 -1.90 18.13
CA THR A 49 -5.72 -2.79 18.67
C THR A 49 -5.62 -4.22 18.12
N ILE A 50 -4.66 -4.51 17.26
CA ILE A 50 -4.48 -5.83 16.65
C ILE A 50 -3.57 -6.67 17.54
N ARG A 51 -3.93 -7.93 17.75
CA ARG A 51 -3.13 -8.85 18.56
C ARG A 51 -1.78 -9.14 17.89
N PRO A 52 -0.65 -9.11 18.62
CA PRO A 52 0.66 -9.41 18.04
C PRO A 52 0.75 -10.79 17.37
N GLN A 53 -0.04 -11.75 17.83
CA GLN A 53 -0.09 -13.11 17.23
C GLN A 53 -0.68 -13.10 15.82
N GLU A 54 -1.51 -12.11 15.48
CA GLU A 54 -2.15 -12.01 14.16
C GLU A 54 -1.35 -11.13 13.18
N HIS A 55 -0.69 -10.11 13.68
CA HIS A 55 -0.08 -9.09 12.84
C HIS A 55 1.40 -8.80 13.13
N GLY A 56 1.99 -9.42 14.17
CA GLY A 56 3.31 -9.09 14.67
C GLY A 56 3.32 -7.87 15.58
N GLU A 57 4.52 -7.39 15.88
CA GLU A 57 4.70 -6.21 16.74
C GLU A 57 4.34 -4.93 16.00
N VAL A 58 3.79 -3.96 16.72
CA VAL A 58 3.51 -2.63 16.17
C VAL A 58 4.78 -1.78 16.12
N PHE A 59 4.88 -0.98 15.07
CA PHE A 59 5.86 0.09 14.95
C PHE A 59 5.17 1.44 15.20
N VAL A 60 5.76 2.27 16.05
CA VAL A 60 5.21 3.60 16.38
C VAL A 60 5.98 4.66 15.60
N THR A 61 5.28 5.42 14.77
CA THR A 61 5.87 6.53 14.02
C THR A 61 6.28 7.68 14.92
N SER A 62 7.12 8.59 14.44
CA SER A 62 7.58 9.75 15.20
C SER A 62 6.46 10.70 15.66
N ASP A 63 5.30 10.65 15.01
CA ASP A 63 4.11 11.41 15.37
C ASP A 63 3.04 10.58 16.12
N GLY A 64 3.41 9.38 16.59
CA GLY A 64 2.66 8.59 17.57
C GLY A 64 1.62 7.64 16.99
N LEU A 65 1.58 7.41 15.67
CA LEU A 65 0.69 6.43 15.08
C LEU A 65 1.25 5.01 15.24
N GLU A 66 0.43 4.09 15.71
CA GLU A 66 0.74 2.66 15.79
C GLU A 66 0.48 1.98 14.44
N THR A 67 1.53 1.42 13.84
CA THR A 67 1.50 0.92 12.47
C THR A 67 2.05 -0.49 12.36
N ASP A 68 1.97 -1.06 11.15
CA ASP A 68 2.65 -2.30 10.81
C ASP A 68 4.17 -2.16 10.94
N GLN A 69 4.84 -3.23 11.33
CA GLN A 69 6.29 -3.33 11.45
C GLN A 69 7.05 -3.00 10.15
N ASP A 70 6.40 -3.12 9.00
CA ASP A 70 6.99 -2.78 7.69
C ASP A 70 7.45 -1.32 7.62
N LEU A 71 6.76 -0.38 8.31
CA LEU A 71 7.21 1.01 8.35
C LEU A 71 8.60 1.15 8.99
N GLY A 72 8.86 0.39 10.05
CA GLY A 72 10.19 0.34 10.67
C GLY A 72 11.27 -0.20 9.71
N ASN A 73 10.90 -1.15 8.84
CA ASN A 73 11.80 -1.62 7.79
C ASN A 73 12.08 -0.52 6.75
N TYR A 74 11.05 0.21 6.31
CA TYR A 74 11.25 1.32 5.37
C TYR A 74 12.13 2.43 5.94
N GLU A 75 11.93 2.81 7.21
CA GLU A 75 12.78 3.79 7.88
C GLU A 75 14.23 3.33 7.93
N ARG A 76 14.45 2.08 8.33
CA ARG A 76 15.80 1.51 8.47
C ARG A 76 16.53 1.39 7.13
N PHE A 77 15.86 0.89 6.07
CA PHE A 77 16.46 0.77 4.75
C PHE A 77 16.70 2.14 4.10
N GLY A 78 15.71 3.02 4.21
CA GLY A 78 15.74 4.33 3.58
C GLY A 78 16.52 5.39 4.36
N ASN A 79 16.85 5.13 5.64
CA ASN A 79 17.32 6.17 6.57
C ASN A 79 16.44 7.43 6.48
N ILE A 80 15.14 7.22 6.65
CA ILE A 80 14.07 8.24 6.59
C ILE A 80 13.23 8.16 7.84
N SER A 81 12.48 9.20 8.15
CA SER A 81 11.44 9.16 9.18
C SER A 81 10.08 9.23 8.52
N LEU A 82 9.23 8.26 8.82
CA LEU A 82 7.87 8.16 8.32
C LEU A 82 6.87 8.65 9.38
N LYS A 83 5.72 9.10 8.90
CA LYS A 83 4.65 9.65 9.72
C LYS A 83 3.31 9.03 9.35
N LYS A 84 2.25 9.44 10.03
CA LYS A 84 0.89 8.94 9.81
C LYS A 84 0.42 8.96 8.35
N GLU A 85 0.86 9.91 7.53
CA GLU A 85 0.54 9.95 6.11
C GLU A 85 1.13 8.80 5.31
N ASN A 86 2.11 8.09 5.86
CA ASN A 86 2.77 6.96 5.23
C ASN A 86 2.10 5.61 5.53
N TYR A 87 1.02 5.65 6.30
CA TYR A 87 0.26 4.46 6.69
C TYR A 87 -1.23 4.64 6.41
N LEU A 88 -1.81 3.70 5.69
CA LEU A 88 -3.19 3.75 5.23
C LEU A 88 -3.91 2.44 5.52
N THR A 89 -5.06 2.52 6.20
CA THR A 89 -5.94 1.38 6.40
C THR A 89 -7.30 1.59 5.72
N THR A 90 -8.01 0.51 5.43
CA THR A 90 -9.40 0.59 4.93
C THR A 90 -10.27 1.40 5.90
N GLY A 91 -10.13 1.16 7.21
CA GLY A 91 -10.91 1.88 8.23
C GLY A 91 -10.68 3.39 8.18
N GLN A 92 -9.44 3.84 8.04
CA GLN A 92 -9.15 5.27 7.90
C GLN A 92 -9.79 5.88 6.66
N VAL A 93 -9.74 5.19 5.51
CA VAL A 93 -10.34 5.67 4.26
C VAL A 93 -11.84 5.80 4.38
N TYR A 94 -12.51 4.74 4.83
CA TYR A 94 -13.97 4.72 4.99
C TYR A 94 -14.43 5.78 6.00
N LEU A 95 -13.79 5.86 7.16
CA LEU A 95 -14.13 6.87 8.16
C LEU A 95 -14.01 8.30 7.60
N THR A 96 -12.98 8.56 6.80
CA THR A 96 -12.81 9.88 6.17
C THR A 96 -13.91 10.18 5.17
N VAL A 97 -14.23 9.24 4.29
CA VAL A 97 -15.31 9.42 3.30
C VAL A 97 -16.67 9.60 3.98
N ILE A 98 -16.97 8.79 5.02
CA ILE A 98 -18.20 8.94 5.80
C ILE A 98 -18.25 10.32 6.48
N ASN A 99 -17.15 10.77 7.09
CA ASN A 99 -17.12 12.08 7.72
C ASN A 99 -17.26 13.24 6.71
N LYS A 100 -16.71 13.09 5.51
CA LYS A 100 -16.89 14.04 4.41
C LYS A 100 -18.36 14.09 3.98
N GLU A 101 -19.01 12.92 3.83
CA GLU A 101 -20.44 12.82 3.52
C GLU A 101 -21.28 13.51 4.60
N ARG A 102 -21.08 13.15 5.88
CA ARG A 102 -21.82 13.74 7.01
C ARG A 102 -21.63 15.25 7.14
N SER A 103 -20.55 15.81 6.62
CA SER A 103 -20.25 17.24 6.59
C SER A 103 -20.58 17.92 5.26
N PHE A 104 -21.40 17.31 4.42
CA PHE A 104 -21.84 17.83 3.12
C PHE A 104 -20.71 18.19 2.14
N LYS A 105 -19.57 17.50 2.22
CA LYS A 105 -18.43 17.75 1.31
C LYS A 105 -18.64 17.21 -0.10
N TYR A 106 -19.69 16.45 -0.32
CA TYR A 106 -20.10 15.92 -1.62
C TYR A 106 -21.40 16.57 -2.13
N ASP A 107 -21.80 17.71 -1.58
CA ASP A 107 -22.94 18.54 -2.05
C ASP A 107 -24.26 17.78 -2.20
N GLY A 108 -24.45 16.69 -1.45
CA GLY A 108 -25.65 15.85 -1.49
C GLY A 108 -25.62 14.74 -2.56
N GLU A 109 -24.45 14.50 -3.19
CA GLU A 109 -24.28 13.34 -4.08
C GLU A 109 -24.44 12.02 -3.34
N ASP A 110 -24.80 10.99 -4.07
CA ASP A 110 -24.80 9.59 -3.64
C ASP A 110 -23.34 9.10 -3.55
N VAL A 111 -22.88 8.82 -2.33
CA VAL A 111 -21.47 8.49 -2.08
C VAL A 111 -21.24 7.00 -2.23
N GLU A 112 -20.49 6.62 -3.26
CA GLU A 112 -20.23 5.24 -3.65
C GLU A 112 -18.77 4.83 -3.41
N ALA A 113 -18.50 3.53 -3.47
CA ALA A 113 -17.14 2.99 -3.36
C ALA A 113 -16.23 3.50 -4.50
N ILE A 114 -16.78 3.63 -5.70
CA ILE A 114 -16.13 4.23 -6.86
C ILE A 114 -17.06 5.37 -7.33
N PRO A 115 -16.60 6.61 -7.38
CA PRO A 115 -15.18 7.04 -7.25
C PRO A 115 -14.73 7.43 -5.84
N HIS A 116 -15.60 7.61 -4.84
CA HIS A 116 -15.29 8.35 -3.61
C HIS A 116 -14.22 7.67 -2.75
N ILE A 117 -14.30 6.35 -2.55
CA ILE A 117 -13.28 5.60 -1.79
C ILE A 117 -11.98 5.53 -2.59
N THR A 118 -12.05 5.25 -3.89
CA THR A 118 -10.84 5.17 -4.73
C THR A 118 -10.13 6.51 -4.86
N ASP A 119 -10.88 7.61 -4.96
CA ASP A 119 -10.29 8.95 -5.01
C ASP A 119 -9.67 9.36 -3.67
N GLU A 120 -10.27 8.98 -2.53
CA GLU A 120 -9.66 9.19 -1.21
C GLU A 120 -8.33 8.43 -1.07
N ILE A 121 -8.27 7.18 -1.55
CA ILE A 121 -7.03 6.38 -1.56
C ILE A 121 -5.96 7.10 -2.37
N ILE A 122 -6.28 7.51 -3.60
CA ILE A 122 -5.35 8.20 -4.50
C ILE A 122 -4.87 9.52 -3.89
N GLU A 123 -5.78 10.29 -3.31
CA GLU A 123 -5.44 11.56 -2.67
C GLU A 123 -4.47 11.36 -1.49
N ARG A 124 -4.71 10.39 -0.62
CA ARG A 124 -3.81 10.09 0.50
C ARG A 124 -2.41 9.67 0.05
N ILE A 125 -2.32 8.79 -0.95
CA ILE A 125 -1.03 8.40 -1.54
C ILE A 125 -0.31 9.64 -2.10
N SER A 126 -1.04 10.50 -2.81
CA SER A 126 -0.49 11.73 -3.36
C SER A 126 -0.03 12.71 -2.27
N GLN A 127 -0.82 12.86 -1.21
CA GLN A 127 -0.48 13.71 -0.07
C GLN A 127 0.75 13.22 0.69
N ALA A 128 0.91 11.90 0.87
CA ALA A 128 2.12 11.33 1.46
C ALA A 128 3.37 11.76 0.68
N GLY A 129 3.34 11.67 -0.65
CA GLY A 129 4.43 12.12 -1.49
C GLY A 129 4.70 13.63 -1.38
N LYS A 130 3.66 14.46 -1.43
CA LYS A 130 3.77 15.92 -1.31
C LYS A 130 4.36 16.36 0.03
N LYS A 131 3.83 15.82 1.14
CA LYS A 131 4.29 16.15 2.51
C LYS A 131 5.73 15.74 2.77
N ASN A 132 6.17 14.65 2.17
CA ASN A 132 7.54 14.17 2.26
C ASN A 132 8.46 14.78 1.19
N HIS A 133 7.98 15.73 0.38
CA HIS A 133 8.73 16.35 -0.72
C HIS A 133 9.37 15.33 -1.66
N SER A 134 8.65 14.23 -1.95
CA SER A 134 9.18 13.11 -2.70
C SER A 134 8.86 13.19 -4.19
N GLU A 135 9.80 12.76 -5.01
CA GLU A 135 9.63 12.60 -6.46
C GLU A 135 8.94 11.27 -6.79
N ILE A 136 9.20 10.25 -5.95
CA ILE A 136 8.69 8.89 -6.12
C ILE A 136 8.04 8.41 -4.83
N VAL A 137 6.86 7.84 -4.95
CA VAL A 137 6.14 7.16 -3.85
C VAL A 137 6.12 5.67 -4.13
N VAL A 138 6.71 4.88 -3.25
CA VAL A 138 6.63 3.42 -3.29
C VAL A 138 5.51 2.97 -2.37
N VAL A 139 4.48 2.36 -2.95
CA VAL A 139 3.25 1.95 -2.25
C VAL A 139 3.22 0.44 -2.14
N GLU A 140 3.27 -0.08 -0.93
CA GLU A 140 3.07 -1.51 -0.68
C GLU A 140 1.60 -1.81 -0.38
N LEU A 141 1.01 -2.72 -1.15
CA LEU A 141 -0.31 -3.26 -0.90
C LEU A 141 -0.20 -4.49 0.03
N GLY A 142 -0.78 -4.39 1.21
CA GLY A 142 -0.89 -5.49 2.16
C GLY A 142 -1.70 -6.66 1.58
N GLY A 143 -1.59 -7.86 2.20
CA GLY A 143 -2.27 -9.06 1.76
C GLY A 143 -1.85 -9.59 0.39
N THR A 144 -2.73 -10.38 -0.22
CA THR A 144 -2.52 -11.00 -1.52
C THR A 144 -3.55 -10.57 -2.54
N VAL A 145 -3.19 -10.61 -3.82
CA VAL A 145 -4.15 -10.43 -4.92
C VAL A 145 -5.22 -11.52 -4.82
N GLY A 146 -6.48 -11.15 -4.99
CA GLY A 146 -7.62 -12.04 -4.85
C GLY A 146 -8.33 -11.95 -3.49
N GLU A 147 -7.74 -11.31 -2.50
CA GLU A 147 -8.47 -10.94 -1.30
C GLU A 147 -9.48 -9.83 -1.62
N TYR A 148 -10.75 -10.08 -1.32
CA TYR A 148 -11.84 -9.16 -1.62
C TYR A 148 -11.59 -7.73 -1.09
N GLN A 149 -11.02 -7.63 0.10
CA GLN A 149 -10.72 -6.36 0.76
C GLN A 149 -9.74 -5.48 -0.02
N ASN A 150 -8.90 -6.06 -0.86
CA ASN A 150 -7.91 -5.36 -1.68
C ASN A 150 -8.48 -4.73 -2.95
N GLY A 151 -9.69 -5.10 -3.35
CA GLY A 151 -10.27 -4.71 -4.63
C GLY A 151 -10.24 -3.21 -4.91
N LEU A 152 -10.60 -2.38 -3.92
CA LEU A 152 -10.62 -0.93 -4.08
C LEU A 152 -9.21 -0.31 -4.16
N PHE A 153 -8.21 -0.90 -3.53
CA PHE A 153 -6.82 -0.45 -3.63
C PHE A 153 -6.22 -0.77 -5.01
N PHE A 154 -6.53 -1.95 -5.56
CA PHE A 154 -6.16 -2.28 -6.94
C PHE A 154 -6.88 -1.40 -7.94
N GLU A 155 -8.16 -1.11 -7.71
CA GLU A 155 -8.93 -0.21 -8.56
C GLU A 155 -8.37 1.23 -8.51
N ALA A 156 -8.00 1.73 -7.33
CA ALA A 156 -7.32 3.02 -7.18
C ALA A 156 -5.99 3.06 -7.97
N ASN A 157 -5.19 1.98 -7.90
CA ASN A 157 -3.97 1.86 -8.70
C ASN A 157 -4.28 1.87 -10.21
N ARG A 158 -5.30 1.11 -10.65
CA ARG A 158 -5.73 1.07 -12.06
C ARG A 158 -6.16 2.45 -12.54
N ILE A 159 -6.97 3.17 -11.75
CA ILE A 159 -7.42 4.54 -12.05
C ILE A 159 -6.23 5.49 -12.14
N LEU A 160 -5.30 5.42 -11.18
CA LEU A 160 -4.12 6.26 -11.16
C LEU A 160 -3.22 5.99 -12.38
N LYS A 161 -3.04 4.72 -12.75
CA LYS A 161 -2.30 4.32 -13.95
C LYS A 161 -2.99 4.82 -15.22
N TRP A 162 -4.31 4.79 -15.29
CA TRP A 162 -5.05 5.30 -16.43
C TRP A 162 -4.95 6.82 -16.56
N ARG A 163 -5.04 7.56 -15.44
CA ARG A 163 -4.89 9.02 -15.40
C ARG A 163 -3.45 9.46 -15.75
N PHE A 164 -2.45 8.72 -15.29
CA PHE A 164 -1.02 9.06 -15.43
C PHE A 164 -0.20 7.86 -15.93
N PRO A 165 -0.37 7.46 -17.20
CA PRO A 165 0.20 6.20 -17.71
C PRO A 165 1.72 6.14 -17.71
N LYS A 166 2.41 7.31 -17.72
CA LYS A 166 3.88 7.41 -17.68
C LYS A 166 4.46 7.52 -16.28
N ASP A 167 3.60 7.67 -15.27
CA ASP A 167 4.02 7.97 -13.90
C ASP A 167 3.74 6.82 -12.92
N VAL A 168 3.12 5.75 -13.35
CA VAL A 168 2.77 4.61 -12.50
C VAL A 168 3.37 3.31 -13.02
N ILE A 169 4.06 2.59 -12.14
CA ILE A 169 4.58 1.24 -12.37
C ILE A 169 3.97 0.31 -11.32
N HIS A 170 3.68 -0.93 -11.71
CA HIS A 170 3.23 -1.97 -10.80
C HIS A 170 4.24 -3.11 -10.79
N ILE A 171 4.75 -3.47 -9.61
CA ILE A 171 5.61 -4.62 -9.34
C ILE A 171 4.74 -5.68 -8.66
N HIS A 172 4.62 -6.83 -9.29
CA HIS A 172 3.90 -7.96 -8.72
C HIS A 172 4.87 -9.03 -8.26
N VAL A 173 4.89 -9.28 -6.93
CA VAL A 173 5.73 -10.30 -6.31
C VAL A 173 4.93 -11.58 -6.20
N THR A 174 5.41 -12.65 -6.82
CA THR A 174 4.68 -13.91 -6.86
C THR A 174 5.58 -15.11 -6.60
N TYR A 175 4.96 -16.23 -6.22
CA TYR A 175 5.62 -17.49 -6.00
C TYR A 175 5.40 -18.43 -7.18
N LEU A 176 6.48 -19.00 -7.69
CA LEU A 176 6.46 -20.02 -8.74
C LEU A 176 6.87 -21.37 -8.13
N PRO A 177 5.91 -22.14 -7.61
CA PRO A 177 6.24 -23.41 -6.95
C PRO A 177 6.73 -24.46 -7.94
N VAL A 178 7.78 -25.16 -7.52
CA VAL A 178 8.22 -26.42 -8.15
C VAL A 178 7.80 -27.56 -7.24
N ILE A 179 6.90 -28.40 -7.72
CA ILE A 179 6.46 -29.58 -6.98
C ILE A 179 7.51 -30.66 -7.22
N SER A 180 8.27 -31.02 -6.18
CA SER A 180 9.42 -31.94 -6.27
C SER A 180 9.05 -33.29 -6.88
N SER A 181 7.85 -33.81 -6.60
CA SER A 181 7.38 -35.08 -7.16
C SER A 181 7.04 -35.04 -8.66
N LEU A 182 6.82 -33.84 -9.23
CA LEU A 182 6.45 -33.67 -10.63
C LEU A 182 7.57 -33.07 -11.47
N GLY A 183 8.57 -32.43 -10.84
CA GLY A 183 9.68 -31.76 -11.54
C GLY A 183 9.27 -30.57 -12.41
N GLU A 184 8.03 -30.10 -12.31
CA GLU A 184 7.48 -29.03 -13.13
C GLU A 184 7.29 -27.75 -12.33
N LEU A 185 7.61 -26.63 -13.00
CA LEU A 185 7.27 -25.29 -12.53
C LEU A 185 5.77 -25.03 -12.71
N LYS A 186 5.06 -24.72 -11.64
CA LYS A 186 3.62 -24.40 -11.68
C LYS A 186 3.42 -22.90 -11.73
N SER A 187 3.28 -22.34 -12.93
CA SER A 187 3.13 -20.90 -13.16
C SER A 187 1.66 -20.41 -13.19
N LYS A 188 0.70 -21.32 -13.37
CA LYS A 188 -0.71 -20.95 -13.53
C LYS A 188 -1.29 -20.12 -12.38
N PRO A 189 -1.05 -20.42 -11.09
CA PRO A 189 -1.52 -19.58 -10.00
C PRO A 189 -0.96 -18.16 -10.04
N ALA A 190 0.32 -18.03 -10.42
CA ALA A 190 0.96 -16.73 -10.58
C ALA A 190 0.39 -15.94 -11.76
N GLN A 191 0.03 -16.60 -12.86
CA GLN A 191 -0.57 -15.97 -14.04
C GLN A 191 -2.01 -15.52 -13.79
N GLN A 192 -2.70 -16.13 -12.82
CA GLN A 192 -4.08 -15.82 -12.46
C GLN A 192 -4.19 -14.79 -11.34
N SER A 193 -3.10 -14.51 -10.63
CA SER A 193 -3.00 -13.46 -9.64
C SER A 193 -2.56 -12.14 -10.27
#